data_fd3c492ffa3c71869b04d44bc482a11d
#
_entry.id   fd3c492ffa3c71869b04d44bc482a11d
#
_cell.length_a   1.000
_cell.length_b   1.000
_cell.length_c   1.000
_cell.angle_alpha   90.00
_cell.angle_beta   90.00
_cell.angle_gamma   90.00
#
_symmetry.space_group_name_H-M   'P 1'
#
loop_
_entity.id
_entity.type
_entity.pdbx_description
1 polymer ?
#
loop_
_entity_poly.entity_id
_entity_poly.type
_entity_poly.pdbx_seq_one_letter_code
_entity_poly.pdbx_strand_id
1 'polypeptide(L)'
;MNKILNRTNLKNYMNCENDPLLGGDKDKPIINYIPPPPLHTILLGPVNHVVRELEKRYPKILKTLSKLHIQRSKYHGKSFEGNQCRAILRKVHLLGIPPVFEEFKDVLLRINQLYHLCNEQLLRSDYHKVIDSFHSAWYNLVDEYDISTTPKIHILLDHIEDYFENCNVTLIKTSDELTENMHQVLNRRLMRSLYFVKDVLNPAHGARLFRAVRHLNSYNLHI
;
A
#
# COMPACT_ATOMS: atom_id res chain seq x y z
N MET A 1 -13.58 18.90 11.61
CA MET A 1 -14.00 20.25 11.14
C MET A 1 -13.72 20.32 9.64
N ASN A 2 -14.68 19.91 8.80
CA ASN A 2 -14.53 19.88 7.34
C ASN A 2 -14.51 21.32 6.80
N LYS A 3 -13.32 21.83 6.47
CA LYS A 3 -13.21 23.07 5.70
C LYS A 3 -13.71 22.80 4.29
N ILE A 4 -14.88 23.30 3.95
CA ILE A 4 -15.35 23.32 2.56
C ILE A 4 -14.37 24.19 1.77
N LEU A 5 -13.61 23.55 0.87
CA LEU A 5 -12.73 24.25 -0.05
C LEU A 5 -13.61 24.92 -1.12
N ASN A 6 -13.59 26.24 -1.17
CA ASN A 6 -14.21 27.01 -2.23
C ASN A 6 -13.15 27.83 -2.99
N ARG A 7 -13.50 28.43 -4.13
CA ARG A 7 -12.57 29.19 -4.97
C ARG A 7 -11.78 30.27 -4.22
N THR A 8 -12.36 30.82 -3.16
CA THR A 8 -11.76 31.92 -2.39
C THR A 8 -10.64 31.44 -1.47
N ASN A 9 -10.68 30.17 -1.01
CA ASN A 9 -9.67 29.62 -0.08
C ASN A 9 -8.73 28.56 -0.68
N LEU A 10 -8.94 28.15 -1.95
CA LEU A 10 -8.09 27.21 -2.66
C LEU A 10 -6.64 27.69 -2.78
N LYS A 11 -6.41 28.98 -3.07
CA LYS A 11 -5.06 29.57 -3.14
C LYS A 11 -4.31 29.50 -1.82
N ASN A 12 -5.03 29.49 -0.70
CA ASN A 12 -4.45 29.42 0.64
C ASN A 12 -4.27 27.96 1.11
N TYR A 13 -4.71 26.98 0.30
CA TYR A 13 -4.62 25.57 0.61
C TYR A 13 -3.68 24.88 -0.37
N MET A 14 -2.43 24.74 0.03
CA MET A 14 -1.36 24.05 -0.73
C MET A 14 -1.15 24.58 -2.16
N ASN A 15 -1.37 25.87 -2.40
CA ASN A 15 -1.25 26.50 -3.73
C ASN A 15 -2.12 25.86 -4.84
N CYS A 16 -3.29 25.31 -4.49
CA CYS A 16 -4.23 24.82 -5.48
C CYS A 16 -4.85 26.00 -6.22
N GLU A 17 -4.69 26.05 -7.55
CA GLU A 17 -5.20 27.14 -8.40
C GLU A 17 -6.55 26.81 -9.03
N ASN A 18 -6.89 25.54 -9.12
CA ASN A 18 -8.11 25.04 -9.77
C ASN A 18 -8.97 24.23 -8.81
N ASP A 19 -10.27 24.19 -9.10
CA ASP A 19 -11.19 23.30 -8.40
C ASP A 19 -10.76 21.84 -8.62
N PRO A 20 -11.02 20.92 -7.65
CA PRO A 20 -10.74 19.51 -7.82
C PRO A 20 -11.40 18.98 -9.09
N LEU A 21 -10.66 18.21 -9.89
CA LEU A 21 -11.18 17.56 -11.10
C LEU A 21 -12.36 16.62 -10.81
N LEU A 22 -12.39 16.06 -9.63
CA LEU A 22 -13.46 15.21 -9.15
C LEU A 22 -14.31 16.05 -8.17
N GLY A 23 -15.50 16.46 -8.61
CA GLY A 23 -16.48 17.08 -7.75
C GLY A 23 -17.06 16.04 -6.78
N GLY A 24 -16.97 16.31 -5.47
CA GLY A 24 -17.70 15.55 -4.47
C GLY A 24 -19.07 16.17 -4.20
N ASP A 25 -20.01 15.36 -3.74
CA ASP A 25 -21.23 15.85 -3.13
C ASP A 25 -20.87 16.57 -1.82
N LYS A 26 -21.59 17.66 -1.48
CA LYS A 26 -21.30 18.42 -0.26
C LYS A 26 -21.43 17.57 1.01
N ASP A 27 -22.28 16.56 0.95
CA ASP A 27 -22.60 15.70 2.08
C ASP A 27 -21.77 14.39 2.12
N LYS A 28 -20.99 14.12 1.06
CA LYS A 28 -20.20 12.89 0.94
C LYS A 28 -18.76 13.20 0.54
N PRO A 29 -17.79 13.01 1.45
CA PRO A 29 -16.38 13.23 1.14
C PRO A 29 -15.95 12.40 -0.06
N ILE A 30 -15.25 13.02 -1.01
CA ILE A 30 -14.78 12.35 -2.24
C ILE A 30 -13.88 11.13 -1.94
N ILE A 31 -13.20 11.15 -0.79
CA ILE A 31 -12.35 10.05 -0.36
C ILE A 31 -13.11 8.72 -0.20
N ASN A 32 -14.41 8.80 0.10
CA ASN A 32 -15.28 7.63 0.24
C ASN A 32 -15.65 6.99 -1.10
N TYR A 33 -15.29 7.61 -2.23
CA TYR A 33 -15.47 7.08 -3.58
C TYR A 33 -14.15 6.81 -4.30
N ILE A 34 -13.05 7.33 -3.78
CA ILE A 34 -11.72 7.08 -4.35
C ILE A 34 -11.16 5.81 -3.72
N PRO A 35 -10.97 4.73 -4.50
CA PRO A 35 -10.40 3.52 -3.96
C PRO A 35 -8.98 3.77 -3.45
N PRO A 36 -8.70 3.46 -2.18
CA PRO A 36 -7.33 3.54 -1.71
C PRO A 36 -6.48 2.49 -2.47
N PRO A 37 -5.25 2.83 -2.90
CA PRO A 37 -4.37 1.90 -3.59
C PRO A 37 -4.02 0.72 -2.66
N PRO A 38 -4.52 -0.51 -2.92
CA PRO A 38 -4.47 -1.60 -1.94
C PRO A 38 -3.04 -2.03 -1.59
N LEU A 39 -2.14 -2.06 -2.57
CA LEU A 39 -0.75 -2.41 -2.31
C LEU A 39 -0.10 -1.47 -1.28
N HIS A 40 -0.26 -0.17 -1.46
CA HIS A 40 0.40 0.84 -0.63
C HIS A 40 -0.33 1.11 0.67
N THR A 41 -1.66 1.05 0.69
CA THR A 41 -2.47 1.43 1.84
C THR A 41 -2.68 0.25 2.78
N ILE A 42 -2.99 -0.94 2.25
CA ILE A 42 -3.32 -2.10 3.09
C ILE A 42 -2.06 -2.92 3.41
N LEU A 43 -1.20 -3.14 2.43
CA LEU A 43 -0.08 -4.05 2.58
C LEU A 43 1.21 -3.35 3.02
N LEU A 44 1.77 -2.48 2.15
CA LEU A 44 3.10 -1.91 2.40
C LEU A 44 3.14 -0.98 3.61
N GLY A 45 2.18 -0.06 3.72
CA GLY A 45 2.15 0.93 4.79
C GLY A 45 2.03 0.28 6.17
N PRO A 46 0.91 -0.41 6.44
CA PRO A 46 0.64 -1.01 7.75
C PRO A 46 1.68 -2.06 8.15
N VAL A 47 2.02 -3.01 7.27
CA VAL A 47 3.00 -4.07 7.60
C VAL A 47 4.37 -3.50 7.94
N ASN A 48 4.87 -2.55 7.13
CA ASN A 48 6.16 -1.91 7.42
C ASN A 48 6.12 -1.11 8.72
N HIS A 49 5.01 -0.45 9.03
CA HIS A 49 4.86 0.31 10.27
C HIS A 49 4.85 -0.61 11.49
N VAL A 50 3.99 -1.63 11.50
CA VAL A 50 3.87 -2.59 12.61
C VAL A 50 5.19 -3.32 12.86
N VAL A 51 5.85 -3.83 11.81
CA VAL A 51 7.12 -4.53 11.98
C VAL A 51 8.24 -3.60 12.45
N ARG A 52 8.25 -2.34 12.02
CA ARG A 52 9.23 -1.34 12.52
C ARG A 52 9.03 -1.05 14.01
N GLU A 53 7.79 -0.92 14.45
CA GLU A 53 7.48 -0.70 15.86
C GLU A 53 7.81 -1.93 16.73
N LEU A 54 7.54 -3.13 16.21
CA LEU A 54 7.96 -4.37 16.86
C LEU A 54 9.49 -4.48 16.93
N GLU A 55 10.20 -4.14 15.87
CA GLU A 55 11.67 -4.18 15.82
C GLU A 55 12.34 -3.31 16.88
N LYS A 56 11.78 -2.12 17.13
CA LYS A 56 12.28 -1.22 18.19
C LYS A 56 12.22 -1.86 19.59
N ARG A 57 11.22 -2.70 19.85
CA ARG A 57 10.95 -3.34 21.14
C ARG A 57 11.52 -4.76 21.21
N TYR A 58 11.55 -5.45 20.10
CA TYR A 58 12.03 -6.81 19.96
C TYR A 58 13.01 -6.97 18.78
N PRO A 59 14.25 -6.49 18.88
CA PRO A 59 15.24 -6.55 17.79
C PRO A 59 15.56 -7.97 17.30
N LYS A 60 15.31 -9.00 18.12
CA LYS A 60 15.50 -10.41 17.74
C LYS A 60 14.63 -10.82 16.54
N ILE A 61 13.54 -10.10 16.25
CA ILE A 61 12.68 -10.35 15.10
C ILE A 61 13.46 -10.34 13.77
N LEU A 62 14.49 -9.50 13.66
CA LEU A 62 15.33 -9.42 12.46
C LEU A 62 16.02 -10.75 12.13
N LYS A 63 16.49 -11.47 13.16
CA LYS A 63 17.10 -12.80 12.97
C LYS A 63 16.08 -13.79 12.45
N THR A 64 14.84 -13.76 12.96
CA THR A 64 13.76 -14.62 12.50
C THR A 64 13.36 -14.29 11.05
N LEU A 65 13.19 -13.01 10.72
CA LEU A 65 12.90 -12.58 9.36
C LEU A 65 13.98 -13.05 8.38
N SER A 66 15.26 -12.91 8.75
CA SER A 66 16.39 -13.38 7.94
C SER A 66 16.36 -14.92 7.72
N LYS A 67 16.07 -15.70 8.77
CA LYS A 67 15.91 -17.17 8.67
C LYS A 67 14.75 -17.56 7.74
N LEU A 68 13.70 -16.76 7.69
CA LEU A 68 12.54 -16.95 6.81
C LEU A 68 12.76 -16.43 5.39
N HIS A 69 13.98 -15.95 5.08
CA HIS A 69 14.35 -15.33 3.81
C HIS A 69 13.54 -14.07 3.48
N ILE A 70 13.13 -13.32 4.52
CA ILE A 70 12.42 -12.06 4.41
C ILE A 70 13.43 -10.93 4.59
N GLN A 71 13.63 -10.13 3.54
CA GLN A 71 14.66 -9.09 3.50
C GLN A 71 14.07 -7.74 3.12
N ARG A 72 14.66 -6.67 3.66
CA ARG A 72 14.33 -5.30 3.30
C ARG A 72 14.95 -4.94 1.95
N SER A 73 14.27 -4.06 1.22
CA SER A 73 14.81 -3.51 -0.02
C SER A 73 16.10 -2.72 0.24
N LYS A 74 17.06 -2.85 -0.67
CA LYS A 74 18.30 -2.07 -0.61
C LYS A 74 18.09 -0.59 -1.02
N TYR A 75 17.04 -0.31 -1.80
CA TYR A 75 16.86 0.98 -2.47
C TYR A 75 15.77 1.87 -1.85
N HIS A 76 14.70 1.30 -1.29
CA HIS A 76 13.54 2.05 -0.83
C HIS A 76 13.53 2.25 0.69
N GLY A 77 14.45 3.05 1.23
CA GLY A 77 14.44 3.42 2.65
C GLY A 77 14.51 2.24 3.63
N LYS A 78 15.03 1.09 3.17
CA LYS A 78 15.08 -0.16 3.96
C LYS A 78 13.69 -0.66 4.39
N SER A 79 12.65 -0.45 3.59
CA SER A 79 11.31 -1.01 3.79
C SER A 79 11.18 -2.41 3.16
N PHE A 80 10.18 -3.16 3.58
CA PHE A 80 9.79 -4.40 2.91
C PHE A 80 8.96 -4.09 1.67
N GLU A 81 9.27 -4.75 0.57
CA GLU A 81 8.49 -4.69 -0.68
C GLU A 81 7.24 -5.58 -0.59
N GLY A 82 6.30 -5.44 -1.53
CA GLY A 82 5.02 -6.14 -1.52
C GLY A 82 5.14 -7.65 -1.32
N ASN A 83 6.06 -8.31 -2.03
CA ASN A 83 6.29 -9.75 -1.87
C ASN A 83 6.80 -10.13 -0.47
N GLN A 84 7.63 -9.27 0.12
CA GLN A 84 8.16 -9.48 1.47
C GLN A 84 7.07 -9.23 2.53
N CYS A 85 6.25 -8.20 2.36
CA CYS A 85 5.09 -7.95 3.22
C CYS A 85 4.10 -9.12 3.19
N ARG A 86 3.77 -9.65 1.99
CA ARG A 86 2.96 -10.85 1.86
C ARG A 86 3.59 -12.08 2.53
N ALA A 87 4.91 -12.22 2.44
CA ALA A 87 5.62 -13.31 3.12
C ALA A 87 5.56 -13.17 4.64
N ILE A 88 5.65 -11.94 5.18
CA ILE A 88 5.46 -11.66 6.62
C ILE A 88 4.06 -12.10 7.05
N LEU A 89 3.02 -11.63 6.37
CA LEU A 89 1.63 -11.94 6.72
C LEU A 89 1.33 -13.44 6.67
N ARG A 90 1.79 -14.15 5.65
CA ARG A 90 1.61 -15.60 5.54
C ARG A 90 2.35 -16.39 6.61
N LYS A 91 3.45 -15.86 7.14
CA LYS A 91 4.34 -16.53 8.10
C LYS A 91 4.25 -15.92 9.50
N VAL A 92 3.20 -15.17 9.84
CA VAL A 92 3.05 -14.49 11.14
C VAL A 92 3.28 -15.47 12.30
N HIS A 93 2.72 -16.67 12.22
CA HIS A 93 2.87 -17.71 13.24
C HIS A 93 4.30 -18.24 13.39
N LEU A 94 5.17 -18.07 12.38
CA LEU A 94 6.58 -18.48 12.39
C LEU A 94 7.52 -17.36 12.84
N LEU A 95 7.02 -16.14 13.06
CA LEU A 95 7.85 -15.01 13.45
C LEU A 95 8.44 -15.13 14.85
N GLY A 96 7.93 -16.05 15.66
CA GLY A 96 8.41 -16.25 17.02
C GLY A 96 8.23 -15.01 17.91
N ILE A 97 7.13 -14.28 17.72
CA ILE A 97 6.77 -13.12 18.53
C ILE A 97 6.42 -13.61 19.93
N PRO A 98 7.11 -13.12 20.98
CA PRO A 98 6.81 -13.53 22.35
C PRO A 98 5.39 -13.10 22.78
N PRO A 99 4.76 -13.81 23.76
CA PRO A 99 3.42 -13.45 24.24
C PRO A 99 3.29 -12.00 24.72
N VAL A 100 4.36 -11.41 25.25
CA VAL A 100 4.40 -10.00 25.68
C VAL A 100 4.22 -9.01 24.52
N PHE A 101 4.25 -9.46 23.27
CA PHE A 101 4.04 -8.67 22.05
C PHE A 101 2.95 -9.29 21.17
N GLU A 102 1.98 -10.00 21.77
CA GLU A 102 0.93 -10.71 21.04
C GLU A 102 0.03 -9.75 20.25
N GLU A 103 -0.13 -8.49 20.69
CA GLU A 103 -0.90 -7.43 20.01
C GLU A 103 -0.32 -7.14 18.63
N PHE A 104 1.01 -7.14 18.47
CA PHE A 104 1.65 -6.99 17.17
C PHE A 104 1.32 -8.15 16.23
N LYS A 105 1.26 -9.36 16.77
CA LYS A 105 0.90 -10.54 15.99
C LYS A 105 -0.56 -10.49 15.60
N ASP A 106 -1.47 -10.12 16.51
CA ASP A 106 -2.89 -9.99 16.21
C ASP A 106 -3.13 -8.96 15.12
N VAL A 107 -2.55 -7.76 15.21
CA VAL A 107 -2.67 -6.73 14.16
C VAL A 107 -2.18 -7.25 12.81
N LEU A 108 -1.05 -7.97 12.75
CA LEU A 108 -0.57 -8.56 11.49
C LEU A 108 -1.56 -9.58 10.92
N LEU A 109 -2.20 -10.38 11.77
CA LEU A 109 -3.24 -11.32 11.34
C LEU A 109 -4.47 -10.59 10.81
N ARG A 110 -4.91 -9.49 11.45
CA ARG A 110 -6.05 -8.68 10.97
C ARG A 110 -5.73 -7.95 9.67
N ILE A 111 -4.51 -7.42 9.52
CA ILE A 111 -4.05 -6.87 8.23
C ILE A 111 -4.12 -7.95 7.13
N ASN A 112 -3.73 -9.19 7.43
CA ASN A 112 -3.82 -10.29 6.46
C ASN A 112 -5.27 -10.58 6.07
N GLN A 113 -6.20 -10.61 7.03
CA GLN A 113 -7.63 -10.82 6.76
C GLN A 113 -8.20 -9.68 5.91
N LEU A 114 -7.90 -8.43 6.26
CA LEU A 114 -8.32 -7.24 5.50
C LEU A 114 -7.74 -7.24 4.09
N TYR A 115 -6.47 -7.60 3.93
CA TYR A 115 -5.84 -7.74 2.62
C TYR A 115 -6.54 -8.79 1.75
N HIS A 116 -6.91 -9.94 2.31
CA HIS A 116 -7.67 -10.96 1.59
C HIS A 116 -9.06 -10.45 1.21
N LEU A 117 -9.80 -9.84 2.14
CA LEU A 117 -11.11 -9.24 1.87
C LEU A 117 -11.06 -8.27 0.68
N CYS A 118 -10.07 -7.38 0.65
CA CYS A 118 -9.92 -6.38 -0.41
C CYS A 118 -9.55 -6.98 -1.78
N ASN A 119 -9.01 -8.20 -1.80
CA ASN A 119 -8.62 -8.90 -3.02
C ASN A 119 -9.62 -9.98 -3.47
N GLU A 120 -10.75 -10.14 -2.81
CA GLU A 120 -11.83 -11.03 -3.26
C GLU A 120 -12.53 -10.45 -4.51
N GLN A 121 -13.13 -11.31 -5.32
CA GLN A 121 -13.86 -10.85 -6.52
C GLN A 121 -15.17 -10.14 -6.17
N LEU A 122 -15.81 -10.58 -5.09
CA LEU A 122 -17.07 -10.03 -4.60
C LEU A 122 -16.90 -9.61 -3.13
N LEU A 123 -17.52 -8.49 -2.78
CA LEU A 123 -17.55 -8.04 -1.39
C LEU A 123 -18.39 -9.00 -0.55
N ARG A 124 -17.82 -9.51 0.52
CA ARG A 124 -18.49 -10.43 1.45
C ARG A 124 -19.51 -9.69 2.29
N SER A 125 -20.62 -10.33 2.60
CA SER A 125 -21.67 -9.76 3.47
C SER A 125 -21.19 -9.50 4.92
N ASP A 126 -20.15 -10.18 5.37
CA ASP A 126 -19.58 -10.06 6.71
C ASP A 126 -18.32 -9.15 6.79
N TYR A 127 -18.09 -8.31 5.77
CA TYR A 127 -16.91 -7.45 5.69
C TYR A 127 -16.76 -6.50 6.89
N HIS A 128 -17.87 -6.02 7.47
CA HIS A 128 -17.87 -5.22 8.70
C HIS A 128 -17.12 -5.91 9.85
N LYS A 129 -17.34 -7.22 10.05
CA LYS A 129 -16.64 -7.98 11.10
C LYS A 129 -15.14 -8.02 10.92
N VAL A 130 -14.67 -8.05 9.68
CA VAL A 130 -13.23 -8.02 9.36
C VAL A 130 -12.65 -6.65 9.68
N ILE A 131 -13.36 -5.58 9.33
CA ILE A 131 -12.96 -4.20 9.62
C ILE A 131 -12.96 -3.96 11.12
N ASP A 132 -14.05 -4.29 11.83
CA ASP A 132 -14.17 -4.14 13.29
C ASP A 132 -13.06 -4.89 14.02
N SER A 133 -12.73 -6.10 13.56
CA SER A 133 -11.66 -6.88 14.17
C SER A 133 -10.27 -6.24 13.98
N PHE A 134 -10.04 -5.58 12.84
CA PHE A 134 -8.83 -4.80 12.61
C PHE A 134 -8.80 -3.54 13.49
N HIS A 135 -9.92 -2.81 13.60
CA HIS A 135 -10.07 -1.65 14.49
C HIS A 135 -9.71 -2.01 15.93
N SER A 136 -10.36 -3.06 16.46
CA SER A 136 -10.13 -3.51 17.84
C SER A 136 -8.67 -3.88 18.07
N ALA A 137 -8.05 -4.64 17.16
CA ALA A 137 -6.65 -5.03 17.29
C ALA A 137 -5.71 -3.82 17.20
N TRP A 138 -6.01 -2.86 16.31
CA TRP A 138 -5.20 -1.65 16.17
C TRP A 138 -5.25 -0.77 17.42
N TYR A 139 -6.44 -0.51 17.96
CA TYR A 139 -6.59 0.30 19.16
C TYR A 139 -5.95 -0.35 20.38
N ASN A 140 -6.07 -1.67 20.55
CA ASN A 140 -5.36 -2.40 21.61
C ASN A 140 -3.83 -2.22 21.49
N LEU A 141 -3.29 -2.28 20.25
CA LEU A 141 -1.87 -2.06 20.02
C LEU A 141 -1.43 -0.62 20.33
N VAL A 142 -2.25 0.37 19.96
CA VAL A 142 -2.00 1.80 20.24
C VAL A 142 -1.99 2.05 21.74
N ASP A 143 -3.01 1.56 22.45
CA ASP A 143 -3.18 1.78 23.87
C ASP A 143 -2.05 1.14 24.70
N GLU A 144 -1.61 -0.06 24.30
CA GLU A 144 -0.55 -0.78 25.03
C GLU A 144 0.85 -0.21 24.77
N TYR A 145 1.14 0.26 23.55
CA TYR A 145 2.50 0.61 23.14
C TYR A 145 2.71 2.07 22.72
N ASP A 146 1.70 2.92 22.82
CA ASP A 146 1.74 4.33 22.39
C ASP A 146 2.27 4.49 20.95
N ILE A 147 1.66 3.74 20.02
CA ILE A 147 2.05 3.74 18.62
C ILE A 147 1.20 4.76 17.84
N SER A 148 1.85 5.62 17.06
CA SER A 148 1.16 6.61 16.25
C SER A 148 0.42 5.97 15.06
N THR A 149 -0.81 6.42 14.81
CA THR A 149 -1.57 6.05 13.61
C THR A 149 -1.05 6.83 12.39
N THR A 150 -0.58 6.09 11.38
CA THR A 150 -0.13 6.71 10.14
C THR A 150 -1.31 7.09 9.23
N PRO A 151 -1.16 8.02 8.26
CA PRO A 151 -2.23 8.37 7.33
C PRO A 151 -2.81 7.16 6.57
N LYS A 152 -1.99 6.16 6.26
CA LYS A 152 -2.45 4.94 5.58
C LYS A 152 -3.31 4.06 6.48
N ILE A 153 -2.98 3.98 7.75
CA ILE A 153 -3.78 3.24 8.74
C ILE A 153 -5.07 4.01 9.05
N HIS A 154 -5.01 5.33 9.13
CA HIS A 154 -6.19 6.17 9.25
C HIS A 154 -7.20 5.93 8.11
N ILE A 155 -6.75 5.81 6.86
CA ILE A 155 -7.63 5.44 5.74
C ILE A 155 -8.31 4.08 5.99
N LEU A 156 -7.61 3.11 6.55
CA LEU A 156 -8.17 1.79 6.85
C LEU A 156 -9.14 1.81 8.03
N LEU A 157 -8.95 2.72 8.98
CA LEU A 157 -9.84 2.85 10.14
C LEU A 157 -11.10 3.64 9.81
N ASP A 158 -10.99 4.73 9.06
CA ASP A 158 -12.05 5.73 8.98
C ASP A 158 -12.72 5.83 7.60
N HIS A 159 -12.16 5.21 6.54
CA HIS A 159 -12.64 5.42 5.16
C HIS A 159 -12.87 4.14 4.36
N ILE A 160 -12.29 3.01 4.75
CA ILE A 160 -12.41 1.77 3.96
C ILE A 160 -13.84 1.23 3.98
N GLU A 161 -14.52 1.33 5.11
CA GLU A 161 -15.89 0.90 5.27
C GLU A 161 -16.84 1.73 4.43
N ASP A 162 -16.76 3.06 4.54
CA ASP A 162 -17.52 3.99 3.72
C ASP A 162 -17.34 3.71 2.22
N TYR A 163 -16.11 3.39 1.79
CA TYR A 163 -15.86 3.03 0.41
C TYR A 163 -16.61 1.76 0.00
N PHE A 164 -16.59 0.72 0.82
CA PHE A 164 -17.31 -0.52 0.53
C PHE A 164 -18.84 -0.30 0.51
N GLU A 165 -19.38 0.48 1.44
CA GLU A 165 -20.80 0.83 1.48
C GLU A 165 -21.24 1.62 0.24
N ASN A 166 -20.47 2.64 -0.13
CA ASN A 166 -20.83 3.51 -1.23
C ASN A 166 -20.64 2.87 -2.61
N CYS A 167 -19.62 2.03 -2.78
CA CYS A 167 -19.26 1.46 -4.07
C CYS A 167 -19.72 0.00 -4.26
N ASN A 168 -19.99 -0.72 -3.18
CA ASN A 168 -20.34 -2.15 -3.16
C ASN A 168 -19.39 -3.03 -3.99
N VAL A 169 -18.11 -2.70 -3.96
CA VAL A 169 -17.05 -3.41 -4.69
C VAL A 169 -15.81 -3.58 -3.84
N THR A 170 -15.03 -4.60 -4.14
CA THR A 170 -13.71 -4.79 -3.55
C THR A 170 -12.65 -3.95 -4.26
N LEU A 171 -11.46 -3.88 -3.69
CA LEU A 171 -10.34 -3.11 -4.26
C LEU A 171 -9.55 -3.86 -5.33
N ILE A 172 -9.90 -5.12 -5.65
CA ILE A 172 -9.14 -5.93 -6.61
C ILE A 172 -9.06 -5.28 -8.00
N LYS A 173 -10.16 -4.64 -8.44
CA LYS A 173 -10.23 -3.99 -9.77
C LYS A 173 -9.42 -2.69 -9.84
N THR A 174 -9.09 -2.11 -8.70
CA THR A 174 -8.34 -0.86 -8.57
C THR A 174 -6.92 -1.10 -8.07
N SER A 175 -6.48 -2.36 -8.14
CA SER A 175 -5.16 -2.76 -7.65
C SER A 175 -4.06 -2.07 -8.44
N ASP A 176 -3.20 -1.37 -7.72
CA ASP A 176 -1.98 -0.73 -8.22
C ASP A 176 -0.81 -1.72 -8.45
N GLU A 177 -1.00 -3.00 -8.12
CA GLU A 177 0.04 -4.04 -8.27
C GLU A 177 0.48 -4.24 -9.73
N LEU A 178 -0.46 -4.17 -10.68
CA LEU A 178 -0.12 -4.27 -12.10
C LEU A 178 0.72 -3.08 -12.56
N THR A 179 0.35 -1.88 -12.15
CA THR A 179 1.10 -0.65 -12.45
C THR A 179 2.49 -0.70 -11.84
N GLU A 180 2.61 -1.13 -10.59
CA GLU A 180 3.90 -1.27 -9.91
C GLU A 180 4.78 -2.34 -10.56
N ASN A 181 4.22 -3.48 -10.96
CA ASN A 181 4.94 -4.50 -11.73
C ASN A 181 5.44 -3.96 -13.08
N MET A 182 4.64 -3.15 -13.77
CA MET A 182 5.06 -2.47 -14.99
C MET A 182 6.20 -1.48 -14.73
N HIS A 183 6.13 -0.68 -13.66
CA HIS A 183 7.22 0.20 -13.24
C HIS A 183 8.50 -0.58 -12.95
N GLN A 184 8.43 -1.71 -12.26
CA GLN A 184 9.61 -2.54 -11.98
C GLN A 184 10.20 -3.14 -13.25
N VAL A 185 9.38 -3.59 -14.21
CA VAL A 185 9.84 -4.09 -15.51
C VAL A 185 10.49 -2.97 -16.30
N LEU A 186 9.87 -1.79 -16.34
CA LEU A 186 10.40 -0.61 -17.02
C LEU A 186 11.74 -0.17 -16.42
N ASN A 187 11.80 -0.03 -15.09
CA ASN A 187 13.02 0.35 -14.39
C ASN A 187 14.16 -0.66 -14.62
N ARG A 188 13.89 -1.96 -14.59
CA ARG A 188 14.87 -3.00 -14.92
C ARG A 188 15.37 -2.87 -16.38
N ARG A 189 14.48 -2.57 -17.31
CA ARG A 189 14.84 -2.37 -18.74
C ARG A 189 15.63 -1.09 -18.93
N LEU A 190 15.21 0.01 -18.30
CA LEU A 190 15.92 1.29 -18.31
C LEU A 190 17.32 1.16 -17.68
N MET A 191 17.43 0.52 -16.52
CA MET A 191 18.73 0.30 -15.88
C MET A 191 19.65 -0.56 -16.73
N ARG A 192 19.14 -1.63 -17.36
CA ARG A 192 19.92 -2.41 -18.34
C ARG A 192 20.35 -1.57 -19.53
N SER A 193 19.49 -0.69 -20.03
CA SER A 193 19.82 0.23 -21.13
C SER A 193 20.86 1.27 -20.72
N LEU A 194 20.76 1.82 -19.50
CA LEU A 194 21.73 2.79 -18.95
C LEU A 194 23.10 2.16 -18.68
N TYR A 195 23.17 0.89 -18.29
CA TYR A 195 24.46 0.18 -18.21
C TYR A 195 25.15 0.05 -19.55
N PHE A 196 24.38 0.03 -20.66
CA PHE A 196 24.92 0.01 -22.03
C PHE A 196 25.18 1.40 -22.59
N VAL A 197 24.63 2.47 -22.01
CA VAL A 197 24.79 3.88 -22.44
C VAL A 197 26.16 4.44 -22.03
N LYS A 198 27.00 3.74 -21.29
CA LYS A 198 28.42 4.10 -21.18
C LYS A 198 29.15 4.08 -22.51
N ASP A 199 28.58 3.42 -23.55
CA ASP A 199 28.98 3.52 -24.95
C ASP A 199 27.94 4.32 -25.74
N VAL A 200 27.93 5.63 -25.55
CA VAL A 200 26.91 6.60 -26.00
C VAL A 200 26.73 6.69 -27.53
N LEU A 201 27.47 5.94 -28.34
CA LEU A 201 27.48 6.05 -29.81
C LEU A 201 26.98 4.81 -30.56
N ASN A 202 26.36 3.81 -29.87
CA ASN A 202 25.94 2.61 -30.59
C ASN A 202 24.44 2.68 -30.99
N PRO A 203 24.13 2.76 -32.32
CA PRO A 203 22.75 2.84 -32.84
C PRO A 203 21.82 1.69 -32.39
N ALA A 204 22.40 0.53 -32.03
CA ALA A 204 21.63 -0.60 -31.52
C ALA A 204 20.93 -0.32 -30.18
N HIS A 205 21.38 0.66 -29.39
CA HIS A 205 20.79 1.04 -28.10
C HIS A 205 19.54 1.88 -28.28
N GLY A 206 19.52 2.81 -29.25
CA GLY A 206 18.32 3.57 -29.62
C GLY A 206 17.19 2.65 -30.08
N ALA A 207 17.52 1.62 -30.88
CA ALA A 207 16.54 0.63 -31.33
C ALA A 207 15.97 -0.24 -30.21
N ARG A 208 16.72 -0.51 -29.12
CA ARG A 208 16.23 -1.24 -27.94
C ARG A 208 15.33 -0.38 -27.08
N LEU A 209 15.68 0.90 -26.88
CA LEU A 209 14.84 1.86 -26.15
C LEU A 209 13.52 2.07 -26.90
N PHE A 210 13.57 2.23 -28.21
CA PHE A 210 12.40 2.38 -29.06
C PHE A 210 11.49 1.15 -29.02
N ARG A 211 12.04 -0.06 -29.03
CA ARG A 211 11.27 -1.30 -28.86
C ARG A 211 10.64 -1.42 -27.48
N ALA A 212 11.31 -0.97 -26.41
CA ALA A 212 10.75 -0.96 -25.06
C ALA A 212 9.57 0.01 -24.96
N VAL A 213 9.67 1.21 -25.51
CA VAL A 213 8.59 2.20 -25.56
C VAL A 213 7.43 1.71 -26.43
N ARG A 214 7.71 1.11 -27.58
CA ARG A 214 6.67 0.56 -28.48
C ARG A 214 5.93 -0.60 -27.84
N HIS A 215 6.61 -1.43 -27.06
CA HIS A 215 5.98 -2.53 -26.33
C HIS A 215 5.09 -2.03 -25.19
N LEU A 216 5.44 -0.94 -24.52
CA LEU A 216 4.58 -0.27 -23.54
C LEU A 216 3.31 0.30 -24.15
N ASN A 217 3.44 0.94 -25.33
CA ASN A 217 2.29 1.47 -26.06
C ASN A 217 1.33 0.37 -26.58
N SER A 218 1.82 -0.84 -26.86
CA SER A 218 0.95 -1.96 -27.27
C SER A 218 0.09 -2.52 -26.13
N TYR A 219 0.48 -2.33 -24.87
CA TYR A 219 -0.36 -2.71 -23.73
C TYR A 219 -1.47 -1.68 -23.44
N ASN A 220 -1.30 -0.41 -23.85
CA ASN A 220 -2.30 0.63 -23.66
C ASN A 220 -3.41 0.64 -24.74
N LEU A 221 -3.34 -0.23 -25.76
CA LEU A 221 -4.31 -0.29 -26.86
C LEU A 221 -5.36 -1.39 -26.68
N HIS A 222 -5.37 -2.09 -25.54
CA HIS A 222 -6.35 -3.14 -25.22
C HIS A 222 -7.10 -2.89 -23.89
N ILE A 223 -7.28 -1.60 -23.51
CA ILE A 223 -8.19 -1.18 -22.45
C ILE A 223 -9.39 -0.47 -23.07
#